data_318264b029889dd62178bd588f1d432c
#
_entry.id   318264b029889dd62178bd588f1d432c
#
_cell.length_a   1.000
_cell.length_b   1.000
_cell.length_c   1.000
_cell.angle_alpha   90.00
_cell.angle_beta   90.00
_cell.angle_gamma   90.00
#
_symmetry.space_group_name_H-M   'P 1'
#
loop_
_entity.id
_entity.type
_entity.pdbx_description
1 polymer ?
#
loop_
_entity_poly.entity_id
_entity_poly.type
_entity_poly.pdbx_seq_one_letter_code
_entity_poly.pdbx_strand_id
1 'polypeptide(L)'
;MTELLIRLFIRDKDNVQDPTVRQQYGTLSGLTGICLNILLFLGKLVAGTVSGSIAITADAFNNLSDAGSSVVTLIGFRLAGQKPDRHHPFGHGRVEYLSGLAVSVVILLMGFELGKTSFEKILSPAPVEFSLLPVIILPVSILVKGWMYLFNRKLGKKLDSAAMMATAADSFSDMASTAVVLLGTLAGHFFHIQLDGYLGILVAIFILYTGYNAMKDTIDPLLGRAPDPELVDGIRRRVLAPPEILGLHDLIVHDYGPGRLFASLHAEVDKNGDISAIHDVIDRVERQILHELGCEVCIHMDPIAVGDRKTAECRTMVARLLARIDPKLTMHDFRITSGPDHTNLIFDVVRPLDSSYTSEELEERIRQAVTALEGNYYAVITVDTPRV
;
A
#
# COMPACT_ATOMS: atom_id res chain seq x y z
N MET A 1 11.31 -19.71 17.13
CA MET A 1 11.88 -20.10 15.83
C MET A 1 12.03 -18.89 14.89
N THR A 2 11.00 -18.10 14.65
CA THR A 2 11.05 -16.88 13.78
C THR A 2 12.20 -15.91 14.15
N GLU A 3 12.31 -15.50 15.44
CA GLU A 3 13.36 -14.59 15.90
C GLU A 3 14.78 -15.16 15.73
N LEU A 4 14.93 -16.46 15.89
CA LEU A 4 16.20 -17.13 15.68
C LEU A 4 16.63 -17.07 14.21
N LEU A 5 15.70 -17.34 13.27
CA LEU A 5 15.97 -17.24 11.84
C LEU A 5 16.34 -15.80 11.44
N ILE A 6 15.59 -14.79 11.94
CA ILE A 6 15.89 -13.38 11.68
C ILE A 6 17.33 -13.03 12.17
N ARG A 7 17.69 -13.42 13.38
CA ARG A 7 19.02 -13.12 13.94
C ARG A 7 20.17 -13.82 13.21
N LEU A 8 19.92 -15.02 12.67
CA LEU A 8 20.95 -15.79 11.96
C LEU A 8 21.20 -15.29 10.54
N PHE A 9 20.16 -14.85 9.85
CA PHE A 9 20.21 -14.55 8.42
C PHE A 9 20.17 -13.07 8.06
N ILE A 10 19.77 -12.17 8.99
CA ILE A 10 19.59 -10.76 8.69
C ILE A 10 20.51 -9.91 9.56
N ARG A 11 21.43 -9.21 8.89
CA ARG A 11 22.25 -8.16 9.52
C ARG A 11 21.45 -6.86 9.54
N ASP A 12 21.62 -6.07 10.59
CA ASP A 12 20.93 -4.76 10.74
C ASP A 12 19.39 -4.85 10.63
N LYS A 13 18.83 -5.87 11.28
CA LYS A 13 17.41 -6.28 11.20
C LYS A 13 16.39 -5.19 11.50
N ASP A 14 16.79 -4.07 12.09
CA ASP A 14 15.90 -2.99 12.53
C ASP A 14 15.83 -1.84 11.50
N ASN A 15 16.78 -1.79 10.54
CA ASN A 15 16.77 -0.83 9.43
C ASN A 15 15.89 -1.32 8.26
N VAL A 16 14.58 -1.36 8.48
CA VAL A 16 13.61 -1.93 7.53
C VAL A 16 13.37 -1.07 6.28
N GLN A 17 13.86 0.17 6.26
CA GLN A 17 13.78 1.06 5.09
C GLN A 17 14.90 0.80 4.08
N ASP A 18 16.00 0.16 4.50
CA ASP A 18 17.11 -0.19 3.61
C ASP A 18 16.66 -1.29 2.61
N PRO A 19 16.75 -1.04 1.30
CA PRO A 19 16.37 -2.03 0.28
C PRO A 19 17.14 -3.35 0.41
N THR A 20 18.40 -3.33 0.89
CA THR A 20 19.22 -4.53 1.08
C THR A 20 18.69 -5.37 2.24
N VAL A 21 18.29 -4.72 3.34
CA VAL A 21 17.69 -5.40 4.50
C VAL A 21 16.33 -5.99 4.12
N ARG A 22 15.49 -5.23 3.38
CA ARG A 22 14.22 -5.73 2.85
C ARG A 22 14.42 -6.95 1.95
N GLN A 23 15.41 -6.91 1.05
CA GLN A 23 15.77 -8.06 0.20
C GLN A 23 16.19 -9.29 1.02
N GLN A 24 16.95 -9.11 2.12
CA GLN A 24 17.32 -10.23 3.01
C GLN A 24 16.08 -10.86 3.66
N TYR A 25 15.11 -10.05 4.11
CA TYR A 25 13.84 -10.54 4.65
C TYR A 25 13.03 -11.29 3.60
N GLY A 26 12.91 -10.76 2.38
CA GLY A 26 12.22 -11.41 1.26
C GLY A 26 12.89 -12.73 0.87
N THR A 27 14.23 -12.75 0.83
CA THR A 27 15.01 -13.98 0.56
C THR A 27 14.76 -15.03 1.66
N LEU A 28 14.78 -14.63 2.93
CA LEU A 28 14.50 -15.53 4.05
C LEU A 28 13.09 -16.10 3.97
N SER A 29 12.09 -15.26 3.70
CA SER A 29 10.68 -15.67 3.53
C SER A 29 10.53 -16.66 2.38
N GLY A 30 11.02 -16.29 1.18
CA GLY A 30 10.90 -17.12 -0.02
C GLY A 30 11.62 -18.47 0.12
N LEU A 31 12.87 -18.48 0.60
CA LEU A 31 13.61 -19.73 0.81
C LEU A 31 12.94 -20.63 1.86
N THR A 32 12.45 -20.06 2.94
CA THR A 32 11.71 -20.82 3.97
C THR A 32 10.43 -21.41 3.39
N GLY A 33 9.69 -20.64 2.60
CA GLY A 33 8.50 -21.10 1.89
C GLY A 33 8.80 -22.24 0.93
N ILE A 34 9.81 -22.09 0.08
CA ILE A 34 10.24 -23.13 -0.86
C ILE A 34 10.60 -24.42 -0.12
N CYS A 35 11.48 -24.32 0.90
CA CYS A 35 11.95 -25.49 1.63
C CYS A 35 10.79 -26.24 2.32
N LEU A 36 9.88 -25.54 2.99
CA LEU A 36 8.78 -26.16 3.71
C LEU A 36 7.73 -26.76 2.77
N ASN A 37 7.40 -26.06 1.66
CA ASN A 37 6.46 -26.57 0.67
C ASN A 37 7.03 -27.80 -0.06
N ILE A 38 8.33 -27.82 -0.37
CA ILE A 38 8.99 -29.01 -0.96
C ILE A 38 8.99 -30.17 0.05
N LEU A 39 9.27 -29.91 1.33
CA LEU A 39 9.19 -30.95 2.36
C LEU A 39 7.78 -31.55 2.50
N LEU A 40 6.76 -30.69 2.51
CA LEU A 40 5.35 -31.11 2.51
C LEU A 40 5.00 -31.90 1.24
N PHE A 41 5.43 -31.43 0.08
CA PHE A 41 5.26 -32.15 -1.20
C PHE A 41 5.83 -33.55 -1.15
N LEU A 42 7.11 -33.69 -0.77
CA LEU A 42 7.79 -35.00 -0.71
C LEU A 42 7.12 -35.92 0.32
N GLY A 43 6.82 -35.41 1.51
CA GLY A 43 6.14 -36.20 2.54
C GLY A 43 4.77 -36.71 2.12
N LYS A 44 3.94 -35.83 1.52
CA LYS A 44 2.61 -36.20 1.01
C LYS A 44 2.70 -37.13 -0.22
N LEU A 45 3.66 -36.89 -1.12
CA LEU A 45 3.87 -37.73 -2.29
C LEU A 45 4.20 -39.17 -1.89
N VAL A 46 5.17 -39.35 -0.97
CA VAL A 46 5.50 -40.70 -0.45
C VAL A 46 4.29 -41.32 0.23
N ALA A 47 3.58 -40.58 1.06
CA ALA A 47 2.40 -41.11 1.73
C ALA A 47 1.26 -41.46 0.77
N GLY A 48 1.00 -40.62 -0.25
CA GLY A 48 0.00 -40.85 -1.28
C GLY A 48 0.30 -42.09 -2.14
N THR A 49 1.58 -42.24 -2.54
CA THR A 49 2.01 -43.42 -3.33
C THR A 49 1.96 -44.70 -2.50
N VAL A 50 2.38 -44.71 -1.25
CA VAL A 50 2.36 -45.90 -0.38
C VAL A 50 0.92 -46.30 -0.02
N SER A 51 0.02 -45.33 0.21
CA SER A 51 -1.40 -45.60 0.51
C SER A 51 -2.28 -45.82 -0.70
N GLY A 52 -1.78 -45.57 -1.93
CA GLY A 52 -2.59 -45.58 -3.15
C GLY A 52 -3.63 -44.45 -3.22
N SER A 53 -3.53 -43.42 -2.32
CA SER A 53 -4.50 -42.34 -2.23
C SER A 53 -4.22 -41.27 -3.28
N ILE A 54 -5.09 -41.16 -4.28
CA ILE A 54 -5.05 -40.10 -5.28
C ILE A 54 -5.26 -38.71 -4.65
N ALA A 55 -6.10 -38.63 -3.61
CA ALA A 55 -6.38 -37.37 -2.92
C ALA A 55 -5.12 -36.80 -2.22
N ILE A 56 -4.34 -37.65 -1.52
CA ILE A 56 -3.08 -37.21 -0.88
C ILE A 56 -2.04 -36.83 -1.93
N THR A 57 -2.00 -37.58 -3.04
CA THR A 57 -1.07 -37.27 -4.14
C THR A 57 -1.43 -35.94 -4.80
N ALA A 58 -2.70 -35.66 -5.03
CA ALA A 58 -3.17 -34.38 -5.57
C ALA A 58 -2.82 -33.22 -4.60
N ASP A 59 -3.02 -33.40 -3.29
CA ASP A 59 -2.66 -32.41 -2.26
C ASP A 59 -1.13 -32.21 -2.16
N ALA A 60 -0.33 -33.23 -2.49
CA ALA A 60 1.12 -33.06 -2.63
C ALA A 60 1.47 -32.08 -3.76
N PHE A 61 0.86 -32.23 -4.95
CA PHE A 61 1.10 -31.32 -6.08
C PHE A 61 0.64 -29.88 -5.76
N ASN A 62 -0.37 -29.71 -4.93
CA ASN A 62 -0.75 -28.38 -4.43
C ASN A 62 0.43 -27.70 -3.71
N ASN A 63 1.11 -28.42 -2.79
CA ASN A 63 2.29 -27.85 -2.11
C ASN A 63 3.45 -27.56 -3.08
N LEU A 64 3.57 -28.27 -4.20
CA LEU A 64 4.54 -27.93 -5.24
C LEU A 64 4.19 -26.61 -5.94
N SER A 65 2.90 -26.36 -6.19
CA SER A 65 2.41 -25.06 -6.70
C SER A 65 2.70 -23.92 -5.73
N ASP A 66 2.51 -24.14 -4.41
CA ASP A 66 2.79 -23.18 -3.36
C ASP A 66 4.30 -22.85 -3.24
N ALA A 67 5.15 -23.85 -3.53
CA ALA A 67 6.58 -23.59 -3.71
C ALA A 67 6.85 -22.62 -4.87
N GLY A 68 6.05 -22.73 -5.96
CA GLY A 68 6.09 -21.80 -7.10
C GLY A 68 5.74 -20.35 -6.67
N SER A 69 4.67 -20.14 -5.90
CA SER A 69 4.31 -18.84 -5.33
C SER A 69 5.43 -18.26 -4.46
N SER A 70 6.10 -19.11 -3.66
CA SER A 70 7.27 -18.72 -2.87
C SER A 70 8.46 -18.31 -3.72
N VAL A 71 8.65 -18.91 -4.90
CA VAL A 71 9.67 -18.51 -5.89
C VAL A 71 9.33 -17.13 -6.46
N VAL A 72 8.07 -16.84 -6.78
CA VAL A 72 7.64 -15.52 -7.26
C VAL A 72 7.95 -14.45 -6.23
N THR A 73 7.65 -14.70 -4.96
CA THR A 73 7.97 -13.78 -3.86
C THR A 73 9.49 -13.56 -3.74
N LEU A 74 10.29 -14.63 -3.79
CA LEU A 74 11.75 -14.55 -3.73
C LEU A 74 12.33 -13.71 -4.87
N ILE A 75 11.90 -13.97 -6.10
CA ILE A 75 12.32 -13.23 -7.29
C ILE A 75 11.88 -11.77 -7.19
N GLY A 76 10.63 -11.52 -6.77
CA GLY A 76 10.08 -10.19 -6.60
C GLY A 76 10.93 -9.32 -5.66
N PHE A 77 11.26 -9.83 -4.48
CA PHE A 77 12.13 -9.10 -3.54
C PHE A 77 13.56 -8.92 -4.06
N ARG A 78 14.09 -9.91 -4.78
CA ARG A 78 15.42 -9.81 -5.36
C ARG A 78 15.48 -8.74 -6.46
N LEU A 79 14.47 -8.65 -7.30
CA LEU A 79 14.36 -7.64 -8.34
C LEU A 79 14.08 -6.25 -7.75
N ALA A 80 13.17 -6.15 -6.77
CA ALA A 80 12.86 -4.90 -6.10
C ALA A 80 14.09 -4.27 -5.42
N GLY A 81 15.01 -5.08 -4.91
CA GLY A 81 16.28 -4.63 -4.33
C GLY A 81 17.34 -4.13 -5.32
N GLN A 82 17.11 -4.25 -6.65
CA GLN A 82 18.05 -3.76 -7.64
C GLN A 82 18.15 -2.24 -7.64
N LYS A 83 19.36 -1.74 -7.92
CA LYS A 83 19.64 -0.31 -8.02
C LYS A 83 18.97 0.28 -9.26
N PRO A 84 18.72 1.61 -9.29
CA PRO A 84 18.29 2.31 -10.48
C PRO A 84 19.20 2.03 -11.68
N ASP A 85 18.62 1.90 -12.86
CA ASP A 85 19.30 1.72 -14.12
C ASP A 85 18.76 2.70 -15.19
N ARG A 86 19.24 2.61 -16.44
CA ARG A 86 18.82 3.49 -17.52
C ARG A 86 17.36 3.34 -17.92
N HIS A 87 16.77 2.15 -17.71
CA HIS A 87 15.38 1.87 -18.05
C HIS A 87 14.42 2.17 -16.87
N HIS A 88 14.94 2.04 -15.64
CA HIS A 88 14.20 2.27 -14.40
C HIS A 88 14.98 3.25 -13.49
N PRO A 89 15.01 4.56 -13.82
CA PRO A 89 15.81 5.56 -13.10
C PRO A 89 15.35 5.74 -11.65
N PHE A 90 14.08 5.48 -11.34
CA PHE A 90 13.55 5.48 -9.97
C PHE A 90 13.69 4.13 -9.26
N GLY A 91 14.36 3.13 -9.91
CA GLY A 91 14.60 1.79 -9.39
C GLY A 91 13.45 0.82 -9.59
N HIS A 92 13.58 -0.35 -8.95
CA HIS A 92 12.70 -1.51 -9.18
C HIS A 92 11.76 -1.81 -8.01
N GLY A 93 11.62 -0.90 -7.03
CA GLY A 93 10.86 -1.14 -5.80
C GLY A 93 9.42 -1.62 -6.02
N ARG A 94 8.73 -1.13 -7.07
CA ARG A 94 7.37 -1.54 -7.41
C ARG A 94 7.23 -3.01 -7.82
N VAL A 95 8.33 -3.72 -8.14
CA VAL A 95 8.30 -5.16 -8.41
C VAL A 95 7.85 -5.95 -7.18
N GLU A 96 8.06 -5.44 -5.96
CA GLU A 96 7.51 -6.04 -4.75
C GLU A 96 5.98 -6.08 -4.80
N TYR A 97 5.33 -4.98 -5.19
CA TYR A 97 3.86 -4.95 -5.35
C TYR A 97 3.37 -5.89 -6.46
N LEU A 98 4.08 -5.94 -7.59
CA LEU A 98 3.74 -6.86 -8.68
C LEU A 98 3.86 -8.34 -8.26
N SER A 99 4.85 -8.69 -7.44
CA SER A 99 4.97 -10.05 -6.92
C SER A 99 3.83 -10.40 -5.95
N GLY A 100 3.44 -9.48 -5.09
CA GLY A 100 2.27 -9.63 -4.22
C GLY A 100 0.97 -9.77 -5.01
N LEU A 101 0.81 -9.00 -6.09
CA LEU A 101 -0.32 -9.13 -7.00
C LEU A 101 -0.38 -10.51 -7.66
N ALA A 102 0.77 -11.03 -8.13
CA ALA A 102 0.81 -12.36 -8.72
C ALA A 102 0.38 -13.45 -7.73
N VAL A 103 0.85 -13.39 -6.48
CA VAL A 103 0.43 -14.31 -5.41
C VAL A 103 -1.08 -14.16 -5.13
N SER A 104 -1.60 -12.94 -5.06
CA SER A 104 -3.04 -12.70 -4.82
C SER A 104 -3.93 -13.28 -5.91
N VAL A 105 -3.49 -13.23 -7.17
CA VAL A 105 -4.21 -13.86 -8.30
C VAL A 105 -4.25 -15.39 -8.13
N VAL A 106 -3.14 -16.00 -7.70
CA VAL A 106 -3.11 -17.45 -7.41
C VAL A 106 -4.11 -17.81 -6.30
N ILE A 107 -4.16 -17.02 -5.22
CA ILE A 107 -5.13 -17.22 -4.11
C ILE A 107 -6.57 -17.16 -4.63
N LEU A 108 -6.90 -16.19 -5.50
CA LEU A 108 -8.23 -16.08 -6.09
C LEU A 108 -8.59 -17.29 -6.97
N LEU A 109 -7.64 -17.77 -7.78
CA LEU A 109 -7.84 -18.97 -8.59
C LEU A 109 -8.07 -20.20 -7.73
N MET A 110 -7.30 -20.36 -6.63
CA MET A 110 -7.49 -21.47 -5.69
C MET A 110 -8.84 -21.39 -4.96
N GLY A 111 -9.26 -20.19 -4.55
CA GLY A 111 -10.58 -19.97 -3.94
C GLY A 111 -11.73 -20.32 -4.89
N PHE A 112 -11.60 -19.95 -6.16
CA PHE A 112 -12.58 -20.30 -7.18
C PHE A 112 -12.64 -21.82 -7.44
N GLU A 113 -11.50 -22.48 -7.57
CA GLU A 113 -11.43 -23.94 -7.79
C GLU A 113 -11.98 -24.72 -6.58
N LEU A 114 -11.66 -24.28 -5.36
CA LEU A 114 -12.25 -24.86 -4.13
C LEU A 114 -13.78 -24.68 -4.12
N GLY A 115 -14.28 -23.51 -4.50
CA GLY A 115 -15.72 -23.25 -4.60
C GLY A 115 -16.41 -24.16 -5.59
N LYS A 116 -15.83 -24.31 -6.78
CA LYS A 116 -16.32 -25.19 -7.84
C LYS A 116 -16.37 -26.65 -7.39
N THR A 117 -15.25 -27.17 -6.88
CA THR A 117 -15.16 -28.58 -6.45
C THR A 117 -16.06 -28.86 -5.24
N SER A 118 -16.20 -27.89 -4.33
CA SER A 118 -17.13 -28.00 -3.20
C SER A 118 -18.59 -28.00 -3.64
N PHE A 119 -18.95 -27.18 -4.63
CA PHE A 119 -20.30 -27.17 -5.22
C PHE A 119 -20.61 -28.49 -5.94
N GLU A 120 -19.66 -29.03 -6.71
CA GLU A 120 -19.80 -30.34 -7.35
C GLU A 120 -20.04 -31.47 -6.34
N LYS A 121 -19.33 -31.44 -5.18
CA LYS A 121 -19.54 -32.39 -4.09
C LYS A 121 -20.91 -32.26 -3.43
N ILE A 122 -21.52 -31.08 -3.39
CA ILE A 122 -22.90 -30.93 -2.89
C ILE A 122 -23.90 -31.55 -3.86
N LEU A 123 -23.69 -31.38 -5.19
CA LEU A 123 -24.60 -31.93 -6.20
C LEU A 123 -24.45 -33.45 -6.38
N SER A 124 -23.25 -33.96 -6.23
CA SER A 124 -22.91 -35.37 -6.43
C SER A 124 -22.08 -35.89 -5.24
N PRO A 125 -22.74 -36.14 -4.09
CA PRO A 125 -22.06 -36.60 -2.89
C PRO A 125 -21.39 -37.97 -3.12
N ALA A 126 -20.06 -38.02 -2.98
CA ALA A 126 -19.32 -39.27 -3.01
C ALA A 126 -18.96 -39.70 -1.57
N PRO A 127 -19.06 -41.01 -1.26
CA PRO A 127 -18.64 -41.50 0.05
C PRO A 127 -17.15 -41.25 0.25
N VAL A 128 -16.79 -40.64 1.39
CA VAL A 128 -15.39 -40.41 1.76
C VAL A 128 -14.81 -41.69 2.29
N GLU A 129 -13.86 -42.30 1.58
CA GLU A 129 -13.13 -43.46 2.08
C GLU A 129 -12.23 -43.03 3.24
N PHE A 130 -12.51 -43.58 4.43
CA PHE A 130 -11.70 -43.32 5.60
C PHE A 130 -10.36 -44.07 5.51
N SER A 131 -9.26 -43.29 5.56
CA SER A 131 -7.90 -43.83 5.69
C SER A 131 -7.22 -43.18 6.90
N LEU A 132 -6.41 -43.94 7.63
CA LEU A 132 -5.69 -43.42 8.79
C LEU A 132 -4.58 -42.45 8.40
N LEU A 133 -4.02 -42.60 7.22
CA LEU A 133 -2.88 -41.79 6.74
C LEU A 133 -3.23 -40.30 6.57
N PRO A 134 -4.35 -39.88 5.95
CA PRO A 134 -4.78 -38.49 5.93
C PRO A 134 -4.92 -37.87 7.32
N VAL A 135 -5.45 -38.64 8.28
CA VAL A 135 -5.68 -38.16 9.65
C VAL A 135 -4.37 -37.82 10.40
N ILE A 136 -3.23 -38.37 9.97
CA ILE A 136 -1.91 -38.05 10.54
C ILE A 136 -1.25 -36.91 9.75
N ILE A 137 -1.34 -36.94 8.40
CA ILE A 137 -0.60 -36.01 7.54
C ILE A 137 -1.26 -34.63 7.48
N LEU A 138 -2.59 -34.56 7.43
CA LEU A 138 -3.29 -33.28 7.36
C LEU A 138 -3.05 -32.38 8.60
N PRO A 139 -3.08 -32.86 9.85
CA PRO A 139 -2.71 -32.03 11.00
C PRO A 139 -1.27 -31.51 10.94
N VAL A 140 -0.30 -32.34 10.49
CA VAL A 140 1.10 -31.89 10.34
C VAL A 140 1.16 -30.77 9.28
N SER A 141 0.46 -30.92 8.16
CA SER A 141 0.38 -29.90 7.14
C SER A 141 -0.23 -28.60 7.67
N ILE A 142 -1.33 -28.68 8.43
CA ILE A 142 -1.98 -27.53 9.09
C ILE A 142 -1.00 -26.81 10.03
N LEU A 143 -0.25 -27.55 10.86
CA LEU A 143 0.72 -26.95 11.76
C LEU A 143 1.86 -26.22 11.03
N VAL A 144 2.41 -26.84 9.97
CA VAL A 144 3.48 -26.23 9.16
C VAL A 144 2.96 -24.98 8.45
N LYS A 145 1.80 -25.06 7.78
CA LYS A 145 1.18 -23.91 7.07
C LYS A 145 0.77 -22.81 8.06
N GLY A 146 0.24 -23.18 9.24
CA GLY A 146 -0.06 -22.23 10.32
C GLY A 146 1.18 -21.49 10.81
N TRP A 147 2.32 -22.20 10.96
CA TRP A 147 3.58 -21.54 11.29
C TRP A 147 4.08 -20.63 10.16
N MET A 148 3.98 -21.04 8.89
CA MET A 148 4.33 -20.22 7.73
C MET A 148 3.48 -18.94 7.67
N TYR A 149 2.17 -19.05 7.92
CA TYR A 149 1.28 -17.91 8.04
C TYR A 149 1.75 -16.91 9.10
N LEU A 150 1.99 -17.37 10.33
CA LEU A 150 2.44 -16.53 11.43
C LEU A 150 3.82 -15.90 11.15
N PHE A 151 4.71 -16.67 10.53
CA PHE A 151 6.04 -16.21 10.12
C PHE A 151 5.94 -15.08 9.09
N ASN A 152 5.26 -15.31 7.96
CA ASN A 152 5.13 -14.33 6.89
C ASN A 152 4.32 -13.10 7.33
N ARG A 153 3.25 -13.28 8.12
CA ARG A 153 2.48 -12.17 8.69
C ARG A 153 3.33 -11.29 9.61
N LYS A 154 4.19 -11.88 10.42
CA LYS A 154 5.10 -11.12 11.28
C LYS A 154 6.11 -10.31 10.47
N LEU A 155 6.70 -10.90 9.42
CA LEU A 155 7.63 -10.23 8.53
C LEU A 155 6.91 -9.15 7.71
N GLY A 156 5.74 -9.46 7.14
CA GLY A 156 4.94 -8.53 6.35
C GLY A 156 4.54 -7.28 7.15
N LYS A 157 4.11 -7.46 8.40
CA LYS A 157 3.82 -6.32 9.30
C LYS A 157 5.06 -5.50 9.65
N LYS A 158 6.22 -6.16 9.87
CA LYS A 158 7.47 -5.46 10.23
C LYS A 158 8.00 -4.61 9.08
N LEU A 159 7.81 -5.07 7.85
CA LEU A 159 8.33 -4.44 6.62
C LEU A 159 7.28 -3.56 5.92
N ASP A 160 6.05 -3.56 6.39
CA ASP A 160 4.89 -3.02 5.65
C ASP A 160 4.88 -3.52 4.19
N SER A 161 4.96 -4.85 4.03
CA SER A 161 5.08 -5.50 2.72
C SER A 161 3.79 -6.21 2.33
N ALA A 162 3.10 -5.66 1.32
CA ALA A 162 1.90 -6.27 0.75
C ALA A 162 2.20 -7.66 0.15
N ALA A 163 3.38 -7.86 -0.46
CA ALA A 163 3.79 -9.16 -1.00
C ALA A 163 3.93 -10.25 0.08
N MET A 164 4.54 -9.91 1.22
CA MET A 164 4.63 -10.86 2.34
C MET A 164 3.28 -11.11 3.01
N MET A 165 2.40 -10.11 3.07
CA MET A 165 1.03 -10.29 3.55
C MET A 165 0.22 -11.18 2.62
N ALA A 166 0.38 -11.06 1.29
CA ALA A 166 -0.21 -11.96 0.31
C ALA A 166 0.30 -13.40 0.49
N THR A 167 1.61 -13.62 0.69
CA THR A 167 2.18 -14.95 0.98
C THR A 167 1.67 -15.51 2.31
N ALA A 168 1.42 -14.66 3.31
CA ALA A 168 0.78 -15.09 4.54
C ALA A 168 -0.69 -15.52 4.30
N ALA A 169 -1.44 -14.75 3.51
CA ALA A 169 -2.82 -15.09 3.14
C ALA A 169 -2.90 -16.41 2.38
N ASP A 170 -1.96 -16.68 1.47
CA ASP A 170 -1.80 -17.96 0.77
C ASP A 170 -1.65 -19.13 1.74
N SER A 171 -0.66 -19.05 2.65
CA SER A 171 -0.44 -20.08 3.68
C SER A 171 -1.64 -20.27 4.60
N PHE A 172 -2.43 -19.22 4.89
CA PHE A 172 -3.65 -19.30 5.66
C PHE A 172 -4.78 -20.00 4.87
N SER A 173 -4.91 -19.69 3.58
CA SER A 173 -5.89 -20.32 2.69
C SER A 173 -5.66 -21.82 2.60
N ASP A 174 -4.41 -22.25 2.45
CA ASP A 174 -4.02 -23.66 2.43
C ASP A 174 -4.33 -24.36 3.77
N MET A 175 -3.99 -23.70 4.88
CA MET A 175 -4.30 -24.22 6.21
C MET A 175 -5.82 -24.40 6.39
N ALA A 176 -6.62 -23.41 5.98
CA ALA A 176 -8.08 -23.45 6.09
C ALA A 176 -8.69 -24.53 5.21
N SER A 177 -8.24 -24.64 3.95
CA SER A 177 -8.68 -25.71 3.02
C SER A 177 -8.36 -27.11 3.56
N THR A 178 -7.13 -27.30 4.05
CA THR A 178 -6.69 -28.58 4.62
C THR A 178 -7.50 -28.91 5.89
N ALA A 179 -7.81 -27.91 6.75
CA ALA A 179 -8.62 -28.11 7.95
C ALA A 179 -10.06 -28.53 7.62
N VAL A 180 -10.65 -27.94 6.55
CA VAL A 180 -11.99 -28.35 6.08
C VAL A 180 -12.01 -29.78 5.57
N VAL A 181 -11.01 -30.17 4.80
CA VAL A 181 -10.88 -31.56 4.33
C VAL A 181 -10.76 -32.53 5.53
N LEU A 182 -9.97 -32.19 6.53
CA LEU A 182 -9.83 -32.98 7.75
C LEU A 182 -11.16 -33.09 8.52
N LEU A 183 -11.82 -31.95 8.74
CA LEU A 183 -13.11 -31.90 9.46
C LEU A 183 -14.21 -32.67 8.69
N GLY A 184 -14.28 -32.50 7.38
CA GLY A 184 -15.21 -33.24 6.52
C GLY A 184 -14.97 -34.75 6.56
N THR A 185 -13.70 -35.18 6.51
CA THR A 185 -13.32 -36.60 6.64
C THR A 185 -13.72 -37.18 8.00
N LEU A 186 -13.45 -36.44 9.08
CA LEU A 186 -13.82 -36.88 10.45
C LEU A 186 -15.34 -36.89 10.65
N ALA A 187 -16.05 -35.86 10.18
CA ALA A 187 -17.51 -35.79 10.25
C ALA A 187 -18.17 -36.91 9.45
N GLY A 188 -17.69 -37.21 8.26
CA GLY A 188 -18.15 -38.35 7.43
C GLY A 188 -17.96 -39.67 8.12
N HIS A 189 -16.82 -39.88 8.80
CA HIS A 189 -16.52 -41.13 9.51
C HIS A 189 -17.34 -41.31 10.80
N PHE A 190 -17.40 -40.29 11.64
CA PHE A 190 -18.05 -40.43 12.98
C PHE A 190 -19.56 -40.21 12.95
N PHE A 191 -20.07 -39.32 12.12
CA PHE A 191 -21.47 -38.90 12.10
C PHE A 191 -22.22 -39.36 10.85
N HIS A 192 -21.55 -39.95 9.86
CA HIS A 192 -22.12 -40.34 8.58
C HIS A 192 -22.80 -39.17 7.82
N ILE A 193 -22.34 -37.92 8.07
CA ILE A 193 -22.86 -36.70 7.48
C ILE A 193 -21.83 -36.16 6.49
N GLN A 194 -22.28 -35.87 5.28
CA GLN A 194 -21.42 -35.31 4.22
C GLN A 194 -21.47 -33.77 4.30
N LEU A 195 -20.63 -33.18 5.15
CA LEU A 195 -20.53 -31.71 5.36
C LEU A 195 -19.42 -31.06 4.54
N ASP A 196 -18.50 -31.83 3.96
CA ASP A 196 -17.29 -31.34 3.29
C ASP A 196 -17.58 -30.34 2.17
N GLY A 197 -18.61 -30.55 1.36
CA GLY A 197 -19.03 -29.63 0.30
C GLY A 197 -19.51 -28.27 0.88
N TYR A 198 -20.33 -28.28 1.92
CA TYR A 198 -20.85 -27.04 2.52
C TYR A 198 -19.75 -26.25 3.23
N LEU A 199 -18.91 -26.92 4.00
CA LEU A 199 -17.75 -26.32 4.66
C LEU A 199 -16.75 -25.77 3.61
N GLY A 200 -16.56 -26.49 2.50
CA GLY A 200 -15.71 -26.08 1.41
C GLY A 200 -16.20 -24.79 0.73
N ILE A 201 -17.51 -24.62 0.50
CA ILE A 201 -18.08 -23.37 -0.02
C ILE A 201 -17.81 -22.19 0.93
N LEU A 202 -18.02 -22.40 2.24
CA LEU A 202 -17.79 -21.34 3.24
C LEU A 202 -16.33 -20.88 3.23
N VAL A 203 -15.39 -21.84 3.18
CA VAL A 203 -13.96 -21.50 3.10
C VAL A 203 -13.57 -20.88 1.75
N ALA A 204 -14.16 -21.36 0.65
CA ALA A 204 -13.93 -20.75 -0.67
C ALA A 204 -14.32 -19.27 -0.68
N ILE A 205 -15.48 -18.91 -0.13
CA ILE A 205 -15.90 -17.50 0.02
C ILE A 205 -14.90 -16.71 0.85
N PHE A 206 -14.43 -17.28 1.96
CA PHE A 206 -13.43 -16.63 2.82
C PHE A 206 -12.09 -16.42 2.09
N ILE A 207 -11.61 -17.43 1.34
CA ILE A 207 -10.38 -17.35 0.54
C ILE A 207 -10.50 -16.28 -0.55
N LEU A 208 -11.64 -16.23 -1.27
CA LEU A 208 -11.91 -15.21 -2.27
C LEU A 208 -11.90 -13.80 -1.68
N TYR A 209 -12.50 -13.62 -0.50
CA TYR A 209 -12.48 -12.35 0.22
C TYR A 209 -11.05 -11.93 0.62
N THR A 210 -10.27 -12.89 1.16
CA THR A 210 -8.88 -12.64 1.55
C THR A 210 -7.99 -12.34 0.35
N GLY A 211 -8.15 -13.09 -0.76
CA GLY A 211 -7.43 -12.87 -2.01
C GLY A 211 -7.76 -11.52 -2.65
N TYR A 212 -9.03 -11.10 -2.61
CA TYR A 212 -9.44 -9.78 -3.09
C TYR A 212 -8.79 -8.65 -2.28
N ASN A 213 -8.79 -8.74 -0.96
CA ASN A 213 -8.13 -7.73 -0.11
C ASN A 213 -6.62 -7.69 -0.36
N ALA A 214 -5.95 -8.85 -0.44
CA ALA A 214 -4.54 -8.92 -0.76
C ALA A 214 -4.22 -8.32 -2.14
N MET A 215 -5.06 -8.55 -3.15
CA MET A 215 -4.94 -7.95 -4.48
C MET A 215 -5.10 -6.42 -4.41
N LYS A 216 -6.10 -5.93 -3.68
CA LYS A 216 -6.33 -4.50 -3.48
C LYS A 216 -5.12 -3.83 -2.81
N ASP A 217 -4.59 -4.40 -1.73
CA ASP A 217 -3.44 -3.88 -1.00
C ASP A 217 -2.18 -3.77 -1.86
N THR A 218 -2.07 -4.58 -2.93
CA THR A 218 -0.95 -4.53 -3.87
C THR A 218 -1.20 -3.58 -5.06
N ILE A 219 -2.45 -3.39 -5.46
CA ILE A 219 -2.82 -2.49 -6.57
C ILE A 219 -2.87 -1.03 -6.11
N ASP A 220 -3.41 -0.75 -4.92
CA ASP A 220 -3.59 0.61 -4.41
C ASP A 220 -2.28 1.45 -4.45
N PRO A 221 -1.10 0.95 -4.03
CA PRO A 221 0.16 1.69 -4.18
C PRO A 221 0.57 1.92 -5.64
N LEU A 222 0.26 0.99 -6.55
CA LEU A 222 0.55 1.14 -7.98
C LEU A 222 -0.28 2.24 -8.64
N LEU A 223 -1.53 2.42 -8.18
CA LEU A 223 -2.46 3.46 -8.64
C LEU A 223 -2.20 4.82 -8.00
N GLY A 224 -1.33 4.91 -6.99
CA GLY A 224 -1.06 6.15 -6.27
C GLY A 224 -1.92 6.28 -5.01
N ARG A 225 -1.76 5.36 -4.08
CA ARG A 225 -2.39 5.45 -2.74
C ARG A 225 -1.98 6.75 -2.05
N ALA A 226 -2.92 7.36 -1.30
CA ALA A 226 -2.60 8.49 -0.43
C ALA A 226 -1.43 8.14 0.52
N PRO A 227 -0.47 9.06 0.70
CA PRO A 227 0.68 8.82 1.57
C PRO A 227 0.28 8.66 3.02
N ASP A 228 1.17 8.07 3.82
CA ASP A 228 0.97 7.94 5.27
C ASP A 228 0.83 9.33 5.90
N PRO A 229 -0.21 9.60 6.69
CA PRO A 229 -0.37 10.85 7.42
C PRO A 229 0.84 11.21 8.30
N GLU A 230 1.52 10.22 8.91
CA GLU A 230 2.72 10.46 9.71
C GLU A 230 3.88 11.01 8.86
N LEU A 231 4.03 10.52 7.61
CA LEU A 231 5.01 11.03 6.66
C LEU A 231 4.70 12.49 6.28
N VAL A 232 3.44 12.75 5.92
CA VAL A 232 2.95 14.10 5.55
C VAL A 232 3.20 15.09 6.68
N ASP A 233 2.81 14.75 7.91
CA ASP A 233 3.04 15.57 9.10
C ASP A 233 4.54 15.71 9.41
N GLY A 234 5.30 14.67 9.15
CA GLY A 234 6.76 14.65 9.29
C GLY A 234 7.44 15.65 8.36
N ILE A 235 7.05 15.67 7.08
CA ILE A 235 7.54 16.63 6.07
C ILE A 235 7.13 18.05 6.48
N ARG A 236 5.83 18.26 6.74
CA ARG A 236 5.28 19.58 7.13
C ARG A 236 6.00 20.20 8.31
N ARG A 237 6.23 19.44 9.39
CA ARG A 237 6.94 19.94 10.58
C ARG A 237 8.38 20.38 10.28
N ARG A 238 9.09 19.69 9.40
CA ARG A 238 10.48 20.01 9.06
C ARG A 238 10.57 21.20 8.12
N VAL A 239 9.69 21.28 7.16
CA VAL A 239 9.63 22.42 6.23
C VAL A 239 9.28 23.71 6.96
N LEU A 240 8.32 23.68 7.89
CA LEU A 240 7.88 24.86 8.64
C LEU A 240 8.73 25.15 9.89
N ALA A 241 9.78 24.39 10.18
CA ALA A 241 10.64 24.62 11.35
C ALA A 241 11.53 25.87 11.21
N PRO A 242 12.15 26.17 10.03
CA PRO A 242 12.91 27.41 9.86
C PRO A 242 11.99 28.64 9.79
N PRO A 243 12.36 29.77 10.45
CA PRO A 243 11.55 30.97 10.44
C PRO A 243 11.49 31.69 9.07
N GLU A 244 12.39 31.36 8.15
CA GLU A 244 12.44 31.87 6.79
C GLU A 244 11.32 31.31 5.91
N ILE A 245 10.73 30.17 6.29
CA ILE A 245 9.61 29.51 5.58
C ILE A 245 8.31 29.87 6.29
N LEU A 246 7.47 30.63 5.60
CA LEU A 246 6.26 31.23 6.13
C LEU A 246 5.01 30.36 5.95
N GLY A 247 5.01 29.48 4.96
CA GLY A 247 3.91 28.61 4.61
C GLY A 247 4.36 27.44 3.76
N LEU A 248 3.48 26.45 3.62
CA LEU A 248 3.66 25.26 2.76
C LEU A 248 2.33 24.90 2.12
N HIS A 249 2.36 24.66 0.80
CA HIS A 249 1.21 24.19 0.03
C HIS A 249 1.66 23.23 -1.09
N ASP A 250 0.71 22.64 -1.81
CA ASP A 250 0.90 21.73 -2.94
C ASP A 250 1.87 20.57 -2.69
N LEU A 251 1.80 20.01 -1.48
CA LEU A 251 2.57 18.81 -1.18
C LEU A 251 2.03 17.62 -1.97
N ILE A 252 2.89 17.02 -2.79
CA ILE A 252 2.62 15.81 -3.57
C ILE A 252 3.66 14.78 -3.18
N VAL A 253 3.22 13.55 -2.89
CA VAL A 253 4.12 12.44 -2.57
C VAL A 253 3.91 11.32 -3.58
N HIS A 254 4.98 10.83 -4.16
CA HIS A 254 5.01 9.70 -5.09
C HIS A 254 5.71 8.50 -4.47
N ASP A 255 5.06 7.33 -4.55
CA ASP A 255 5.61 6.05 -4.13
C ASP A 255 6.14 5.26 -5.35
N TYR A 256 7.45 5.02 -5.37
CA TYR A 256 8.11 4.15 -6.36
C TYR A 256 8.50 2.78 -5.78
N GLY A 257 7.86 2.41 -4.70
CA GLY A 257 8.09 1.16 -3.97
C GLY A 257 8.72 1.39 -2.61
N PRO A 258 8.73 0.38 -1.76
CA PRO A 258 9.22 0.50 -0.39
C PRO A 258 10.62 1.12 -0.28
N GLY A 259 10.74 2.17 0.54
CA GLY A 259 11.98 2.91 0.73
C GLY A 259 12.37 3.82 -0.44
N ARG A 260 11.45 4.14 -1.36
CA ARG A 260 11.69 5.00 -2.53
C ARG A 260 10.54 6.01 -2.70
N LEU A 261 10.57 7.02 -1.86
CA LEU A 261 9.57 8.08 -1.83
C LEU A 261 10.15 9.37 -2.42
N PHE A 262 9.36 10.04 -3.23
CA PHE A 262 9.68 11.35 -3.80
C PHE A 262 8.54 12.30 -3.48
N ALA A 263 8.87 13.52 -3.09
CA ALA A 263 7.87 14.54 -2.85
C ALA A 263 8.24 15.85 -3.52
N SER A 264 7.24 16.63 -3.86
CA SER A 264 7.38 18.02 -4.25
C SER A 264 6.40 18.87 -3.45
N LEU A 265 6.81 20.08 -3.14
CA LEU A 265 5.97 21.03 -2.41
C LEU A 265 6.40 22.46 -2.71
N HIS A 266 5.55 23.40 -2.36
CA HIS A 266 5.81 24.83 -2.44
C HIS A 266 6.01 25.39 -1.02
N ALA A 267 7.04 26.23 -0.87
CA ALA A 267 7.35 26.94 0.38
C ALA A 267 7.22 28.44 0.19
N GLU A 268 6.33 29.07 0.94
CA GLU A 268 6.17 30.52 0.94
C GLU A 268 7.35 31.19 1.66
N VAL A 269 8.02 32.13 1.00
CA VAL A 269 9.18 32.86 1.55
C VAL A 269 9.01 34.36 1.33
N ASP A 270 9.73 35.21 2.13
CA ASP A 270 9.64 36.66 1.92
C ASP A 270 10.32 37.08 0.60
N LYS A 271 9.59 37.75 -0.28
CA LYS A 271 10.11 38.28 -1.55
C LYS A 271 11.27 39.26 -1.40
N ASN A 272 11.40 39.91 -0.23
CA ASN A 272 12.45 40.87 0.08
C ASN A 272 13.63 40.23 0.83
N GLY A 273 13.55 38.91 1.12
CA GLY A 273 14.62 38.18 1.77
C GLY A 273 15.82 37.93 0.86
N ASP A 274 16.94 37.55 1.45
CA ASP A 274 18.11 37.11 0.71
C ASP A 274 17.83 35.71 0.12
N ILE A 275 17.62 35.67 -1.20
CA ILE A 275 17.29 34.42 -1.92
C ILE A 275 18.37 33.36 -1.74
N SER A 276 19.65 33.75 -1.69
CA SER A 276 20.76 32.79 -1.49
C SER A 276 20.72 32.17 -0.09
N ALA A 277 20.48 33.00 0.95
CA ALA A 277 20.35 32.52 2.31
C ALA A 277 19.12 31.61 2.50
N ILE A 278 17.99 31.98 1.87
CA ILE A 278 16.77 31.16 1.90
C ILE A 278 16.99 29.83 1.18
N HIS A 279 17.66 29.83 0.03
CA HIS A 279 18.01 28.60 -0.71
C HIS A 279 18.86 27.65 0.16
N ASP A 280 19.84 28.16 0.90
CA ASP A 280 20.67 27.35 1.81
C ASP A 280 19.85 26.73 2.95
N VAL A 281 18.79 27.41 3.41
CA VAL A 281 17.84 26.87 4.39
C VAL A 281 17.06 25.71 3.77
N ILE A 282 16.51 25.91 2.57
CA ILE A 282 15.73 24.90 1.85
C ILE A 282 16.56 23.64 1.58
N ASP A 283 17.78 23.78 1.06
CA ASP A 283 18.69 22.70 0.78
C ASP A 283 19.05 21.88 2.06
N ARG A 284 19.13 22.55 3.21
CA ARG A 284 19.27 21.85 4.51
C ARG A 284 18.03 21.06 4.90
N VAL A 285 16.84 21.62 4.67
CA VAL A 285 15.56 20.96 4.96
C VAL A 285 15.37 19.73 4.05
N GLU A 286 15.64 19.86 2.76
CA GLU A 286 15.58 18.75 1.81
C GLU A 286 16.50 17.59 2.24
N ARG A 287 17.75 17.89 2.59
CA ARG A 287 18.69 16.89 3.12
C ARG A 287 18.26 16.28 4.44
N GLN A 288 17.68 17.07 5.34
CA GLN A 288 17.17 16.57 6.61
C GLN A 288 16.01 15.59 6.38
N ILE A 289 15.05 15.92 5.51
CA ILE A 289 13.91 15.07 5.18
C ILE A 289 14.40 13.76 4.56
N LEU A 290 15.34 13.83 3.61
CA LEU A 290 15.94 12.63 3.01
C LEU A 290 16.60 11.74 4.06
N HIS A 291 17.37 12.30 4.99
CA HIS A 291 18.08 11.52 6.00
C HIS A 291 17.17 10.94 7.08
N GLU A 292 16.16 11.69 7.53
CA GLU A 292 15.33 11.29 8.66
C GLU A 292 14.05 10.55 8.26
N LEU A 293 13.49 10.84 7.07
CA LEU A 293 12.24 10.25 6.59
C LEU A 293 12.44 9.31 5.38
N GLY A 294 13.64 9.30 4.77
CA GLY A 294 13.91 8.50 3.58
C GLY A 294 13.11 8.94 2.34
N CYS A 295 12.67 10.20 2.31
CA CYS A 295 11.92 10.81 1.21
C CYS A 295 12.78 11.87 0.53
N GLU A 296 13.00 11.74 -0.76
CA GLU A 296 13.65 12.77 -1.58
C GLU A 296 12.61 13.86 -1.89
N VAL A 297 12.89 15.08 -1.48
CA VAL A 297 11.95 16.21 -1.62
C VAL A 297 12.56 17.28 -2.51
N CYS A 298 11.74 17.85 -3.40
CA CYS A 298 12.04 19.07 -4.14
C CYS A 298 11.12 20.19 -3.65
N ILE A 299 11.70 21.28 -3.14
CA ILE A 299 10.97 22.41 -2.57
C ILE A 299 11.05 23.59 -3.53
N HIS A 300 9.91 23.98 -4.11
CA HIS A 300 9.79 25.20 -4.89
C HIS A 300 9.60 26.41 -3.97
N MET A 301 10.37 27.47 -4.20
CA MET A 301 10.25 28.71 -3.43
C MET A 301 9.18 29.62 -4.06
N ASP A 302 8.17 30.00 -3.27
CA ASP A 302 7.15 30.98 -3.67
C ASP A 302 7.34 32.29 -2.90
N PRO A 303 7.90 33.34 -3.56
CA PRO A 303 8.11 34.63 -2.92
C PRO A 303 6.79 35.36 -2.69
N ILE A 304 6.43 35.60 -1.42
CA ILE A 304 5.24 36.35 -1.03
C ILE A 304 5.59 37.74 -0.47
N ALA A 305 4.66 38.67 -0.60
CA ALA A 305 4.82 40.04 -0.08
C ALA A 305 4.50 40.08 1.42
N VAL A 306 5.53 40.02 2.26
CA VAL A 306 5.37 40.16 3.72
C VAL A 306 5.27 41.63 4.07
N GLY A 307 4.28 42.01 4.91
CA GLY A 307 4.11 43.41 5.40
C GLY A 307 3.39 44.34 4.43
N ASP A 308 3.00 43.91 3.26
CA ASP A 308 2.14 44.71 2.38
C ASP A 308 0.71 44.73 2.88
N ARG A 309 0.33 45.88 3.45
CA ARG A 309 -0.99 46.09 4.06
C ARG A 309 -2.13 45.84 3.10
N LYS A 310 -1.99 46.28 1.83
CA LYS A 310 -3.03 46.09 0.80
C LYS A 310 -3.23 44.63 0.48
N THR A 311 -2.15 43.88 0.31
CA THR A 311 -2.20 42.43 0.06
C THR A 311 -2.85 41.70 1.24
N ALA A 312 -2.49 42.05 2.49
CA ALA A 312 -3.08 41.43 3.69
C ALA A 312 -4.58 41.72 3.85
N GLU A 313 -5.01 42.95 3.57
CA GLU A 313 -6.40 43.35 3.59
C GLU A 313 -7.20 42.59 2.53
N CYS A 314 -6.70 42.50 1.29
CA CYS A 314 -7.32 41.76 0.18
C CYS A 314 -7.37 40.26 0.49
N ARG A 315 -6.30 39.66 1.03
CA ARG A 315 -6.27 38.23 1.44
C ARG A 315 -7.34 37.92 2.47
N THR A 316 -7.47 38.80 3.50
CA THR A 316 -8.48 38.64 4.54
C THR A 316 -9.91 38.77 3.99
N MET A 317 -10.12 39.67 3.06
CA MET A 317 -11.40 39.91 2.38
C MET A 317 -11.80 38.65 1.57
N VAL A 318 -10.90 38.12 0.74
CA VAL A 318 -11.14 36.90 -0.06
C VAL A 318 -11.34 35.69 0.84
N ALA A 319 -10.56 35.51 1.90
CA ALA A 319 -10.75 34.42 2.84
C ALA A 319 -12.16 34.41 3.47
N ARG A 320 -12.69 35.59 3.84
CA ARG A 320 -14.08 35.72 4.35
C ARG A 320 -15.12 35.43 3.28
N LEU A 321 -14.85 35.78 2.02
CA LEU A 321 -15.71 35.49 0.88
C LEU A 321 -15.78 33.99 0.64
N LEU A 322 -14.64 33.31 0.59
CA LEU A 322 -14.56 31.86 0.40
C LEU A 322 -15.31 31.12 1.53
N ALA A 323 -15.11 31.53 2.79
CA ALA A 323 -15.78 30.93 3.94
C ALA A 323 -17.33 31.08 3.91
N ARG A 324 -17.86 32.07 3.18
CA ARG A 324 -19.31 32.22 2.94
C ARG A 324 -19.83 31.30 1.85
N ILE A 325 -19.00 30.94 0.88
CA ILE A 325 -19.35 30.00 -0.22
C ILE A 325 -19.33 28.57 0.33
N ASP A 326 -18.20 28.18 0.93
CA ASP A 326 -18.03 26.91 1.63
C ASP A 326 -16.96 27.08 2.72
N PRO A 327 -17.27 26.85 4.02
CA PRO A 327 -16.31 26.98 5.12
C PRO A 327 -15.10 26.04 5.04
N LYS A 328 -15.17 24.98 4.21
CA LYS A 328 -14.08 24.03 4.02
C LYS A 328 -13.06 24.46 2.95
N LEU A 329 -13.34 25.53 2.19
CA LEU A 329 -12.40 26.05 1.20
C LEU A 329 -11.18 26.65 1.90
N THR A 330 -10.01 26.33 1.39
CA THR A 330 -8.74 26.96 1.77
C THR A 330 -8.12 27.66 0.58
N MET A 331 -7.30 28.68 0.84
CA MET A 331 -6.66 29.51 -0.19
C MET A 331 -5.16 29.58 0.06
N HIS A 332 -4.39 29.46 -1.00
CA HIS A 332 -2.93 29.63 -1.00
C HIS A 332 -2.44 30.46 -2.21
N ASP A 333 -1.17 30.75 -2.28
CA ASP A 333 -0.50 31.56 -3.32
C ASP A 333 -1.21 32.90 -3.63
N PHE A 334 -1.64 33.58 -2.53
CA PHE A 334 -2.38 34.83 -2.68
C PHE A 334 -1.43 35.99 -3.02
N ARG A 335 -1.65 36.62 -4.15
CA ARG A 335 -0.92 37.83 -4.60
C ARG A 335 -1.85 38.81 -5.31
N ILE A 336 -1.44 40.07 -5.38
CA ILE A 336 -2.17 41.11 -6.09
C ILE A 336 -1.31 41.77 -7.15
N THR A 337 -1.93 42.15 -8.27
CA THR A 337 -1.33 43.07 -9.24
C THR A 337 -2.25 44.28 -9.41
N SER A 338 -1.71 45.49 -9.16
CA SER A 338 -2.47 46.73 -9.26
C SER A 338 -2.25 47.37 -10.62
N GLY A 339 -3.33 47.58 -11.38
CA GLY A 339 -3.37 48.45 -12.55
C GLY A 339 -3.88 49.85 -12.17
N PRO A 340 -3.96 50.79 -13.16
CA PRO A 340 -4.41 52.16 -12.90
C PRO A 340 -5.87 52.20 -12.40
N ASP A 341 -6.74 51.34 -12.94
CA ASP A 341 -8.20 51.36 -12.65
C ASP A 341 -8.75 50.07 -12.03
N HIS A 342 -7.89 49.07 -11.79
CA HIS A 342 -8.33 47.77 -11.24
C HIS A 342 -7.22 47.09 -10.43
N THR A 343 -7.62 46.11 -9.65
CA THR A 343 -6.68 45.20 -8.92
C THR A 343 -7.04 43.77 -9.22
N ASN A 344 -6.09 42.99 -9.77
CA ASN A 344 -6.23 41.57 -9.92
C ASN A 344 -5.89 40.89 -8.59
N LEU A 345 -6.75 40.01 -8.12
CA LEU A 345 -6.55 39.11 -7.01
C LEU A 345 -6.23 37.74 -7.60
N ILE A 346 -4.99 37.30 -7.42
CA ILE A 346 -4.48 36.05 -7.97
C ILE A 346 -4.32 35.11 -6.79
N PHE A 347 -4.96 33.94 -6.84
CA PHE A 347 -4.90 32.96 -5.75
C PHE A 347 -5.43 31.60 -6.22
N ASP A 348 -4.98 30.57 -5.51
CA ASP A 348 -5.44 29.20 -5.72
C ASP A 348 -6.37 28.77 -4.57
N VAL A 349 -7.40 27.99 -4.90
CA VAL A 349 -8.43 27.53 -3.96
C VAL A 349 -8.46 26.02 -3.95
N VAL A 350 -8.27 25.41 -2.77
CA VAL A 350 -8.39 23.97 -2.61
C VAL A 350 -9.86 23.61 -2.38
N ARG A 351 -10.44 22.88 -3.31
CA ARG A 351 -11.79 22.34 -3.25
C ARG A 351 -11.78 20.97 -2.55
N PRO A 352 -12.49 20.78 -1.42
CA PRO A 352 -12.61 19.47 -0.79
C PRO A 352 -13.19 18.41 -1.74
N LEU A 353 -12.79 17.15 -1.57
CA LEU A 353 -13.30 16.05 -2.40
C LEU A 353 -14.79 15.80 -2.21
N ASP A 354 -15.33 16.13 -1.03
CA ASP A 354 -16.76 16.05 -0.68
C ASP A 354 -17.56 17.34 -0.97
N SER A 355 -16.97 18.29 -1.69
CA SER A 355 -17.64 19.53 -2.08
C SER A 355 -18.82 19.24 -3.00
N SER A 356 -19.93 19.95 -2.78
CA SER A 356 -21.13 19.89 -3.63
C SER A 356 -20.99 20.60 -4.97
N TYR A 357 -19.90 21.39 -5.14
CA TYR A 357 -19.65 22.14 -6.37
C TYR A 357 -18.60 21.45 -7.22
N THR A 358 -18.73 21.55 -8.55
CA THR A 358 -17.61 21.25 -9.47
C THR A 358 -16.55 22.35 -9.41
N SER A 359 -15.36 22.10 -9.96
CA SER A 359 -14.30 23.12 -10.00
C SER A 359 -14.72 24.33 -10.81
N GLU A 360 -15.40 24.12 -11.94
CA GLU A 360 -15.89 25.16 -12.84
C GLU A 360 -16.98 26.00 -12.19
N GLU A 361 -17.94 25.36 -11.50
CA GLU A 361 -19.01 26.06 -10.77
C GLU A 361 -18.44 26.90 -9.62
N LEU A 362 -17.45 26.38 -8.93
CA LEU A 362 -16.79 27.07 -7.83
C LEU A 362 -16.00 28.29 -8.33
N GLU A 363 -15.23 28.12 -9.39
CA GLU A 363 -14.48 29.20 -10.04
C GLU A 363 -15.41 30.34 -10.45
N GLU A 364 -16.52 30.02 -11.12
CA GLU A 364 -17.47 31.05 -11.57
C GLU A 364 -18.14 31.78 -10.39
N ARG A 365 -18.53 31.04 -9.33
CA ARG A 365 -19.10 31.63 -8.11
C ARG A 365 -18.14 32.58 -7.43
N ILE A 366 -16.87 32.17 -7.29
CA ILE A 366 -15.84 33.00 -6.66
C ILE A 366 -15.59 34.24 -7.51
N ARG A 367 -15.51 34.10 -8.83
CA ARG A 367 -15.30 35.20 -9.79
C ARG A 367 -16.43 36.22 -9.68
N GLN A 368 -17.69 35.79 -9.68
CA GLN A 368 -18.87 36.65 -9.49
C GLN A 368 -18.85 37.36 -8.13
N ALA A 369 -18.53 36.63 -7.06
CA ALA A 369 -18.47 37.19 -5.73
C ALA A 369 -17.35 38.22 -5.56
N VAL A 370 -16.20 38.03 -6.20
CA VAL A 370 -15.07 39.00 -6.20
C VAL A 370 -15.44 40.22 -7.01
N THR A 371 -16.07 40.08 -8.19
CA THR A 371 -16.48 41.21 -9.03
C THR A 371 -17.57 42.07 -8.36
N ALA A 372 -18.37 41.51 -7.46
CA ALA A 372 -19.36 42.23 -6.68
C ALA A 372 -18.80 43.05 -5.49
N LEU A 373 -17.49 42.92 -5.19
CA LEU A 373 -16.84 43.71 -4.15
C LEU A 373 -16.62 45.16 -4.58
N GLU A 374 -16.73 46.11 -3.64
CA GLU A 374 -16.38 47.51 -3.86
C GLU A 374 -14.85 47.63 -4.07
N GLY A 375 -14.39 48.23 -5.15
CA GLY A 375 -12.95 48.48 -5.38
C GLY A 375 -12.39 47.96 -6.70
N ASN A 376 -13.22 47.57 -7.68
CA ASN A 376 -12.85 47.17 -9.02
C ASN A 376 -11.85 45.99 -9.02
N TYR A 377 -12.23 44.88 -8.36
CA TYR A 377 -11.43 43.67 -8.23
C TYR A 377 -11.76 42.65 -9.33
N TYR A 378 -10.73 41.98 -9.86
CA TYR A 378 -10.84 40.86 -10.77
C TYR A 378 -10.11 39.66 -10.17
N ALA A 379 -10.75 38.49 -10.22
CA ALA A 379 -10.19 37.26 -9.73
C ALA A 379 -9.52 36.46 -10.85
N VAL A 380 -8.27 36.09 -10.62
CA VAL A 380 -7.52 35.10 -11.40
C VAL A 380 -7.34 33.90 -10.48
N ILE A 381 -8.05 32.80 -10.77
CA ILE A 381 -8.23 31.71 -9.82
C ILE A 381 -7.84 30.39 -10.47
N THR A 382 -7.15 29.55 -9.72
CA THR A 382 -7.02 28.12 -10.01
C THR A 382 -7.80 27.35 -8.93
N VAL A 383 -8.60 26.36 -9.32
CA VAL A 383 -9.32 25.49 -8.36
C VAL A 383 -8.67 24.12 -8.34
N ASP A 384 -7.96 23.84 -7.26
CA ASP A 384 -7.26 22.58 -7.04
C ASP A 384 -8.07 21.61 -6.19
N THR A 385 -7.74 20.33 -6.31
CA THR A 385 -8.24 19.28 -5.42
C THR A 385 -7.11 18.83 -4.50
N PRO A 386 -7.40 18.48 -3.22
CA PRO A 386 -6.37 18.00 -2.31
C PRO A 386 -5.67 16.78 -2.90
N ARG A 387 -4.34 16.76 -2.86
CA ARG A 387 -3.51 15.64 -3.33
C ARG A 387 -2.90 14.85 -2.17
N VAL A 388 -3.07 15.37 -0.95
CA VAL A 388 -2.59 14.77 0.31
C VAL A 388 -3.62 15.03 1.40
#